data_dc8764e195bbf2e7fd6c94708f7dca4e
#
_entry.id   dc8764e195bbf2e7fd6c94708f7dca4e
#
_cell.length_a   1.000
_cell.length_b   1.000
_cell.length_c   1.000
_cell.angle_alpha   90.00
_cell.angle_beta   90.00
_cell.angle_gamma   90.00
#
_symmetry.space_group_name_H-M   'P 1'
#
loop_
_entity.id
_entity.type
_entity.pdbx_description
1 polymer ?
#
loop_
_entity_poly.entity_id
_entity_poly.type
_entity_poly.pdbx_seq_one_letter_code
_entity_poly.pdbx_strand_id
1 'polypeptide(L)'
;VQRACRDYMVAVVRRLTPEFVGLAAETNLIRAAAPAALYQAVVRTANDTADAIRAAGAAMPLLISVQVETAWGVLGGNGSYVGIDTDRTDFPFIDMLGLSSYPYFAYARPEDIPDDYYSRVLLGTGLPCMATEGGWTSANVGSFTSSPGMQARYVTRQAQLLDSVSARALLHLLFADPDMATFPQPLPPNLPLFASIGLTDSEFNPKPSLASWDALHRRRLL
;
A
#
# COMPACT_ATOMS: atom_id res chain seq x y z
N VAL A 1 -6.11 -14.39 19.18
CA VAL A 1 -5.93 -13.32 18.19
C VAL A 1 -6.58 -13.70 16.87
N GLN A 2 -6.21 -14.82 16.21
CA GLN A 2 -6.72 -15.23 14.89
C GLN A 2 -8.25 -15.32 14.83
N ARG A 3 -8.88 -16.03 15.79
CA ARG A 3 -10.33 -16.12 15.88
C ARG A 3 -10.99 -14.74 16.05
N ALA A 4 -10.44 -13.88 16.90
CA ALA A 4 -10.98 -12.53 17.10
C ALA A 4 -10.90 -11.69 15.82
N CYS A 5 -9.77 -11.79 15.07
CA CYS A 5 -9.63 -11.11 13.79
C CYS A 5 -10.70 -11.56 12.78
N ARG A 6 -10.88 -12.88 12.62
CA ARG A 6 -11.90 -13.44 11.74
C ARG A 6 -13.31 -12.97 12.12
N ASP A 7 -13.68 -13.13 13.41
CA ASP A 7 -15.02 -12.80 13.88
C ASP A 7 -15.30 -11.28 13.74
N TYR A 8 -14.28 -10.45 13.96
CA TYR A 8 -14.34 -9.00 13.73
C TYR A 8 -14.57 -8.67 12.25
N MET A 9 -13.80 -9.26 11.33
CA MET A 9 -13.94 -8.99 9.89
C MET A 9 -15.30 -9.44 9.35
N VAL A 10 -15.81 -10.58 9.79
CA VAL A 10 -17.17 -11.02 9.44
C VAL A 10 -18.22 -10.02 9.95
N ALA A 11 -18.04 -9.49 11.16
CA ALA A 11 -18.94 -8.48 11.70
C ALA A 11 -18.88 -7.16 10.93
N VAL A 12 -17.68 -6.71 10.53
CA VAL A 12 -17.46 -5.52 9.68
C VAL A 12 -18.19 -5.69 8.36
N VAL A 13 -17.95 -6.79 7.67
CA VAL A 13 -18.60 -7.08 6.37
C VAL A 13 -20.13 -7.06 6.47
N ARG A 14 -20.69 -7.70 7.49
CA ARG A 14 -22.14 -7.74 7.69
C ARG A 14 -22.77 -6.38 8.02
N ARG A 15 -22.04 -5.51 8.73
CA ARG A 15 -22.58 -4.23 9.20
C ARG A 15 -22.35 -3.08 8.23
N LEU A 16 -21.21 -3.07 7.56
CA LEU A 16 -20.79 -1.95 6.71
C LEU A 16 -20.99 -2.21 5.22
N THR A 17 -21.18 -3.48 4.81
CA THR A 17 -21.31 -3.86 3.39
C THR A 17 -20.29 -3.16 2.48
N PRO A 18 -18.97 -3.29 2.77
CA PRO A 18 -17.95 -2.58 2.04
C PRO A 18 -17.85 -3.06 0.58
N GLU A 19 -17.39 -2.20 -0.31
CA GLU A 19 -17.16 -2.54 -1.71
C GLU A 19 -15.94 -3.44 -1.90
N PHE A 20 -14.92 -3.32 -1.03
CA PHE A 20 -13.67 -4.09 -1.04
C PHE A 20 -13.26 -4.43 0.39
N VAL A 21 -12.59 -5.57 0.60
CA VAL A 21 -12.09 -5.96 1.91
C VAL A 21 -10.65 -6.47 1.81
N GLY A 22 -9.72 -5.76 2.46
CA GLY A 22 -8.35 -6.23 2.65
C GLY A 22 -8.22 -7.11 3.88
N LEU A 23 -7.65 -8.30 3.74
CA LEU A 23 -7.49 -9.26 4.84
C LEU A 23 -6.07 -9.34 5.39
N ALA A 24 -5.08 -8.89 4.63
CA ALA A 24 -3.70 -8.75 5.08
C ALA A 24 -3.00 -7.64 4.30
N ALA A 25 -2.09 -6.93 4.96
CA ALA A 25 -1.30 -5.88 4.36
C ALA A 25 0.16 -6.31 4.22
N GLU A 26 0.80 -5.90 3.10
CA GLU A 26 2.24 -6.07 2.83
C GLU A 26 2.75 -7.49 3.09
N THR A 27 2.03 -8.48 2.58
CA THR A 27 2.27 -9.91 2.88
C THR A 27 3.68 -10.38 2.52
N ASN A 28 4.22 -9.91 1.40
CA ASN A 28 5.59 -10.19 0.96
C ASN A 28 6.64 -9.57 1.89
N LEU A 29 6.39 -8.38 2.44
CA LEU A 29 7.27 -7.74 3.43
C LEU A 29 7.23 -8.51 4.75
N ILE A 30 6.05 -8.91 5.22
CA ILE A 30 5.92 -9.77 6.42
C ILE A 30 6.67 -11.08 6.21
N ARG A 31 6.55 -11.72 5.04
CA ARG A 31 7.28 -12.94 4.70
C ARG A 31 8.79 -12.76 4.77
N ALA A 32 9.29 -11.63 4.27
CA ALA A 32 10.72 -11.33 4.22
C ALA A 32 11.32 -10.93 5.58
N ALA A 33 10.56 -10.22 6.42
CA ALA A 33 11.10 -9.55 7.60
C ALA A 33 10.66 -10.17 8.95
N ALA A 34 9.52 -10.88 8.97
CA ALA A 34 8.98 -11.42 10.21
C ALA A 34 9.39 -12.89 10.45
N PRO A 35 9.34 -13.38 11.70
CA PRO A 35 9.50 -14.81 11.97
C PRO A 35 8.50 -15.65 11.16
N ALA A 36 8.96 -16.78 10.60
CA ALA A 36 8.13 -17.64 9.75
C ALA A 36 6.80 -18.05 10.41
N ALA A 37 6.79 -18.31 11.71
CA ALA A 37 5.58 -18.65 12.45
C ALA A 37 4.53 -17.53 12.43
N LEU A 38 4.96 -16.26 12.44
CA LEU A 38 4.06 -15.10 12.32
C LEU A 38 3.48 -15.01 10.92
N TYR A 39 4.31 -15.12 9.88
CA TYR A 39 3.83 -15.14 8.50
C TYR A 39 2.80 -16.25 8.28
N GLN A 40 3.10 -17.48 8.72
CA GLN A 40 2.16 -18.60 8.63
C GLN A 40 0.85 -18.36 9.41
N ALA A 41 0.91 -17.63 10.52
CA ALA A 41 -0.31 -17.25 11.25
C ALA A 41 -1.15 -16.23 10.46
N VAL A 42 -0.51 -15.28 9.76
CA VAL A 42 -1.19 -14.33 8.86
C VAL A 42 -1.87 -15.07 7.71
N VAL A 43 -1.14 -15.97 7.04
CA VAL A 43 -1.68 -16.79 5.94
C VAL A 43 -2.93 -17.56 6.38
N ARG A 44 -2.83 -18.32 7.48
CA ARG A 44 -3.99 -19.07 8.01
C ARG A 44 -5.16 -18.16 8.37
N THR A 45 -4.89 -17.04 9.08
CA THR A 45 -5.95 -16.14 9.52
C THR A 45 -6.67 -15.49 8.34
N ALA A 46 -5.95 -15.07 7.32
CA ALA A 46 -6.54 -14.45 6.13
C ALA A 46 -7.41 -15.46 5.36
N ASN A 47 -6.91 -16.69 5.13
CA ASN A 47 -7.67 -17.73 4.44
C ASN A 47 -8.93 -18.14 5.23
N ASP A 48 -8.80 -18.43 6.54
CA ASP A 48 -9.95 -18.76 7.41
C ASP A 48 -10.98 -17.63 7.44
N THR A 49 -10.52 -16.38 7.36
CA THR A 49 -11.41 -15.21 7.34
C THR A 49 -12.12 -15.07 6.01
N ALA A 50 -11.42 -15.29 4.89
CA ALA A 50 -12.01 -15.29 3.56
C ALA A 50 -13.11 -16.35 3.46
N ASP A 51 -12.83 -17.59 3.90
CA ASP A 51 -13.80 -18.68 3.93
C ASP A 51 -15.03 -18.32 4.76
N ALA A 52 -14.84 -17.73 5.94
CA ALA A 52 -15.94 -17.32 6.82
C ALA A 52 -16.79 -16.19 6.19
N ILE A 53 -16.18 -15.23 5.49
CA ILE A 53 -16.86 -14.15 4.76
C ILE A 53 -17.68 -14.75 3.61
N ARG A 54 -17.12 -15.68 2.83
CA ARG A 54 -17.82 -16.35 1.73
C ARG A 54 -18.96 -17.23 2.24
N ALA A 55 -18.74 -17.99 3.32
CA ALA A 55 -19.77 -18.77 3.97
C ALA A 55 -20.94 -17.91 4.52
N ALA A 56 -20.67 -16.66 4.86
CA ALA A 56 -21.69 -15.69 5.25
C ALA A 56 -22.48 -15.09 4.06
N GLY A 57 -22.21 -15.52 2.81
CA GLY A 57 -22.91 -15.08 1.61
C GLY A 57 -22.39 -13.77 1.02
N ALA A 58 -21.26 -13.25 1.48
CA ALA A 58 -20.70 -12.01 0.99
C ALA A 58 -19.84 -12.23 -0.28
N ALA A 59 -20.08 -11.42 -1.32
CA ALA A 59 -19.48 -11.59 -2.66
C ALA A 59 -18.52 -10.45 -3.06
N MET A 60 -18.30 -9.44 -2.20
CA MET A 60 -17.37 -8.35 -2.53
C MET A 60 -15.95 -8.87 -2.79
N PRO A 61 -15.16 -8.19 -3.62
CA PRO A 61 -13.77 -8.54 -3.83
C PRO A 61 -12.96 -8.54 -2.51
N LEU A 62 -12.20 -9.62 -2.30
CA LEU A 62 -11.24 -9.75 -1.22
C LEU A 62 -9.84 -9.51 -1.76
N LEU A 63 -9.01 -8.85 -0.96
CA LEU A 63 -7.64 -8.54 -1.36
C LEU A 63 -6.64 -8.73 -0.20
N ILE A 64 -5.40 -8.88 -0.58
CA ILE A 64 -4.23 -8.58 0.23
C ILE A 64 -3.49 -7.41 -0.40
N SER A 65 -2.62 -6.73 0.33
CA SER A 65 -1.63 -5.86 -0.31
C SER A 65 -0.24 -6.47 -0.29
N VAL A 66 0.54 -6.09 -1.29
CA VAL A 66 1.97 -6.37 -1.39
C VAL A 66 2.75 -5.06 -1.36
N GLN A 67 3.91 -5.08 -0.74
CA GLN A 67 4.84 -3.97 -0.76
C GLN A 67 5.64 -4.05 -2.07
N VAL A 68 5.46 -3.05 -2.94
CA VAL A 68 5.94 -3.06 -4.33
C VAL A 68 7.47 -3.08 -4.39
N GLU A 69 8.15 -2.29 -3.58
CA GLU A 69 9.62 -2.20 -3.54
C GLU A 69 10.25 -3.53 -3.06
N THR A 70 9.55 -4.29 -2.22
CA THR A 70 9.93 -5.66 -1.85
C THR A 70 9.77 -6.62 -3.03
N ALA A 71 8.67 -6.52 -3.80
CA ALA A 71 8.48 -7.33 -5.01
C ALA A 71 9.53 -7.01 -6.09
N TRP A 72 9.98 -5.76 -6.17
CA TRP A 72 11.10 -5.35 -7.03
C TRP A 72 12.47 -5.78 -6.50
N GLY A 73 12.58 -6.26 -5.26
CA GLY A 73 13.83 -6.66 -4.61
C GLY A 73 14.72 -5.48 -4.21
N VAL A 74 14.18 -4.27 -4.18
CA VAL A 74 14.94 -3.04 -3.85
C VAL A 74 14.80 -2.63 -2.39
N LEU A 75 13.77 -3.11 -1.71
CA LEU A 75 13.63 -2.95 -0.26
C LEU A 75 13.99 -4.27 0.45
N GLY A 76 15.13 -4.25 1.18
CA GLY A 76 15.62 -5.43 1.89
C GLY A 76 16.14 -6.57 1.01
N GLY A 77 16.24 -6.37 -0.31
CA GLY A 77 16.71 -7.33 -1.29
C GLY A 77 18.08 -6.99 -1.87
N ASN A 78 18.47 -7.76 -2.88
CA ASN A 78 19.74 -7.60 -3.62
C ASN A 78 19.58 -6.86 -4.97
N GLY A 79 18.44 -6.20 -5.19
CA GLY A 79 18.09 -5.54 -6.45
C GLY A 79 17.52 -6.47 -7.53
N SER A 80 17.41 -7.77 -7.26
CA SER A 80 16.79 -8.72 -8.19
C SER A 80 15.28 -8.77 -7.99
N TYR A 81 14.52 -8.76 -9.07
CA TYR A 81 13.07 -8.86 -9.02
C TYR A 81 12.62 -10.20 -8.39
N VAL A 82 11.77 -10.12 -7.39
CA VAL A 82 11.24 -11.27 -6.61
C VAL A 82 9.84 -11.67 -7.07
N GLY A 83 9.00 -10.69 -7.42
CA GLY A 83 7.60 -10.91 -7.77
C GLY A 83 6.70 -11.24 -6.59
N ILE A 84 5.50 -11.76 -6.89
CA ILE A 84 4.42 -12.02 -5.92
C ILE A 84 3.82 -13.43 -6.04
N ASP A 85 4.45 -14.36 -6.74
CA ASP A 85 3.88 -15.70 -6.97
C ASP A 85 3.63 -16.47 -5.68
N THR A 86 4.52 -16.31 -4.68
CA THR A 86 4.31 -16.91 -3.35
C THR A 86 3.07 -16.33 -2.67
N ASP A 87 2.85 -15.01 -2.76
CA ASP A 87 1.69 -14.37 -2.16
C ASP A 87 0.40 -14.86 -2.82
N ARG A 88 0.38 -15.02 -4.14
CA ARG A 88 -0.76 -15.59 -4.86
C ARG A 88 -1.04 -17.04 -4.48
N THR A 89 0.00 -17.82 -4.23
CA THR A 89 -0.13 -19.22 -3.79
C THR A 89 -0.65 -19.31 -2.37
N ASP A 90 -0.13 -18.48 -1.47
CA ASP A 90 -0.47 -18.52 -0.05
C ASP A 90 -1.84 -17.89 0.26
N PHE A 91 -2.33 -16.98 -0.62
CA PHE A 91 -3.62 -16.29 -0.47
C PHE A 91 -4.51 -16.50 -1.70
N PRO A 92 -4.96 -17.75 -1.98
CA PRO A 92 -5.71 -18.09 -3.20
C PRO A 92 -7.09 -17.47 -3.30
N PHE A 93 -7.60 -16.84 -2.25
CA PHE A 93 -8.91 -16.19 -2.20
C PHE A 93 -8.96 -14.82 -2.87
N ILE A 94 -7.82 -14.24 -3.28
CA ILE A 94 -7.75 -12.85 -3.74
C ILE A 94 -8.44 -12.66 -5.10
N ASP A 95 -9.36 -11.71 -5.14
CA ASP A 95 -10.03 -11.24 -6.35
C ASP A 95 -9.37 -9.97 -6.91
N MET A 96 -8.54 -9.32 -6.11
CA MET A 96 -7.85 -8.05 -6.42
C MET A 96 -6.53 -7.98 -5.67
N LEU A 97 -5.56 -7.25 -6.23
CA LEU A 97 -4.29 -6.97 -5.57
C LEU A 97 -4.23 -5.54 -5.06
N GLY A 98 -3.91 -5.39 -3.78
CA GLY A 98 -3.53 -4.11 -3.17
C GLY A 98 -2.04 -3.84 -3.39
N LEU A 99 -1.70 -2.61 -3.73
CA LEU A 99 -0.34 -2.14 -3.90
C LEU A 99 -0.01 -1.15 -2.78
N SER A 100 0.95 -1.49 -1.93
CA SER A 100 1.60 -0.57 -0.99
C SER A 100 2.91 -0.11 -1.62
N SER A 101 3.13 1.19 -1.78
CA SER A 101 4.22 1.69 -2.62
C SER A 101 4.82 2.99 -2.11
N TYR A 102 6.11 2.94 -1.80
CA TYR A 102 6.92 4.05 -1.33
C TYR A 102 8.22 4.15 -2.16
N PRO A 103 8.14 4.53 -3.44
CA PRO A 103 9.27 4.40 -4.36
C PRO A 103 10.50 5.25 -3.99
N TYR A 104 10.35 6.26 -3.11
CA TYR A 104 11.50 7.03 -2.62
C TYR A 104 12.50 6.20 -1.81
N PHE A 105 12.15 4.97 -1.42
CA PHE A 105 13.11 4.02 -0.86
C PHE A 105 14.09 3.47 -1.89
N ALA A 106 13.77 3.58 -3.18
CA ALA A 106 14.56 2.99 -4.26
C ALA A 106 15.00 4.01 -5.31
N TYR A 107 14.26 5.11 -5.48
CA TYR A 107 14.49 6.08 -6.55
C TYR A 107 14.71 7.48 -5.99
N ALA A 108 15.70 8.19 -6.55
CA ALA A 108 16.03 9.54 -6.10
C ALA A 108 15.00 10.59 -6.56
N ARG A 109 14.31 10.34 -7.66
CA ARG A 109 13.30 11.25 -8.22
C ARG A 109 12.08 10.46 -8.72
N PRO A 110 10.88 11.06 -8.67
CA PRO A 110 9.67 10.42 -9.21
C PRO A 110 9.77 10.03 -10.68
N GLU A 111 10.52 10.78 -11.47
CA GLU A 111 10.73 10.55 -12.89
C GLU A 111 11.61 9.31 -13.18
N ASP A 112 12.40 8.86 -12.21
CA ASP A 112 13.25 7.69 -12.32
C ASP A 112 12.49 6.37 -12.09
N ILE A 113 11.21 6.43 -11.65
CA ILE A 113 10.37 5.25 -11.48
C ILE A 113 10.05 4.67 -12.86
N PRO A 114 10.33 3.37 -13.11
CA PRO A 114 10.06 2.74 -14.41
C PRO A 114 8.60 2.82 -14.83
N ASP A 115 8.32 2.88 -16.13
CA ASP A 115 6.95 2.91 -16.66
C ASP A 115 6.19 1.61 -16.38
N ASP A 116 6.88 0.49 -16.29
CA ASP A 116 6.33 -0.81 -15.97
C ASP A 116 6.26 -1.12 -14.47
N TYR A 117 6.41 -0.11 -13.61
CA TYR A 117 6.57 -0.28 -12.18
C TYR A 117 5.46 -1.10 -11.51
N TYR A 118 4.22 -0.84 -11.83
CA TYR A 118 3.08 -1.63 -11.33
C TYR A 118 2.71 -2.76 -12.27
N SER A 119 2.77 -2.55 -13.59
CA SER A 119 2.39 -3.59 -14.55
C SER A 119 3.25 -4.83 -14.49
N ARG A 120 4.54 -4.69 -14.14
CA ARG A 120 5.45 -5.81 -13.92
C ARG A 120 5.03 -6.68 -12.73
N VAL A 121 4.56 -6.08 -11.63
CA VAL A 121 4.06 -6.82 -10.45
C VAL A 121 2.78 -7.57 -10.79
N LEU A 122 1.96 -7.01 -11.67
CA LEU A 122 0.69 -7.60 -12.11
C LEU A 122 0.83 -8.60 -13.25
N LEU A 123 2.02 -8.69 -13.86
CA LEU A 123 2.24 -9.52 -15.04
C LEU A 123 1.85 -10.98 -14.79
N GLY A 124 0.98 -11.53 -15.67
CA GLY A 124 0.51 -12.92 -15.58
C GLY A 124 -0.46 -13.21 -14.43
N THR A 125 -0.88 -12.19 -13.64
CA THR A 125 -1.84 -12.41 -12.54
C THR A 125 -3.29 -12.43 -13.02
N GLY A 126 -3.64 -11.61 -14.02
CA GLY A 126 -5.02 -11.35 -14.42
C GLY A 126 -5.87 -10.61 -13.38
N LEU A 127 -5.27 -10.18 -12.26
CA LEU A 127 -5.97 -9.50 -11.18
C LEU A 127 -6.12 -8.00 -11.44
N PRO A 128 -7.29 -7.42 -11.18
CA PRO A 128 -7.40 -5.97 -11.02
C PRO A 128 -6.59 -5.53 -9.81
N CYS A 129 -6.22 -4.25 -9.75
CA CYS A 129 -5.45 -3.70 -8.62
C CYS A 129 -6.01 -2.37 -8.11
N MET A 130 -5.54 -2.00 -6.93
CA MET A 130 -5.69 -0.66 -6.36
C MET A 130 -4.45 -0.30 -5.53
N ALA A 131 -4.09 0.98 -5.47
CA ALA A 131 -3.12 1.45 -4.49
C ALA A 131 -3.83 1.56 -3.14
N THR A 132 -3.50 0.65 -2.22
CA THR A 132 -4.08 0.61 -0.87
C THR A 132 -3.32 1.47 0.11
N GLU A 133 -2.10 1.83 -0.24
CA GLU A 133 -1.20 2.61 0.60
C GLU A 133 -0.07 3.16 -0.26
N GLY A 134 0.44 4.32 0.09
CA GLY A 134 1.61 4.85 -0.59
C GLY A 134 1.79 6.34 -0.40
N GLY A 135 2.94 6.81 -0.83
CA GLY A 135 3.29 8.22 -0.73
C GLY A 135 4.75 8.48 -1.10
N TRP A 136 5.11 9.74 -1.04
CA TRP A 136 6.46 10.25 -1.22
C TRP A 136 6.74 11.30 -0.15
N THR A 137 7.89 11.22 0.51
CA THR A 137 8.26 12.20 1.52
C THR A 137 8.46 13.61 0.92
N SER A 138 7.98 14.64 1.62
CA SER A 138 8.19 16.04 1.23
C SER A 138 9.45 16.66 1.83
N ALA A 139 10.18 15.91 2.65
CA ALA A 139 11.40 16.37 3.33
C ALA A 139 12.51 15.33 3.24
N ASN A 140 13.73 15.76 3.50
CA ASN A 140 14.84 14.81 3.67
C ASN A 140 14.58 13.94 4.91
N VAL A 141 14.80 12.63 4.78
CA VAL A 141 14.68 11.70 5.90
C VAL A 141 15.71 10.58 5.78
N GLY A 142 16.51 10.38 6.83
CA GLY A 142 17.62 9.42 6.78
C GLY A 142 18.57 9.72 5.63
N SER A 143 18.78 8.76 4.74
CA SER A 143 19.58 8.90 3.53
C SER A 143 18.78 9.39 2.31
N PHE A 144 17.48 9.56 2.42
CA PHE A 144 16.61 9.95 1.31
C PHE A 144 16.52 11.47 1.22
N THR A 145 16.87 12.01 0.04
CA THR A 145 16.74 13.43 -0.27
C THR A 145 15.44 13.69 -0.99
N SER A 146 14.64 14.64 -0.50
CA SER A 146 13.37 15.00 -1.10
C SER A 146 13.00 16.47 -0.84
N SER A 147 11.87 16.88 -1.40
CA SER A 147 11.29 18.21 -1.26
C SER A 147 9.78 18.18 -1.50
N PRO A 148 9.04 19.23 -1.08
CA PRO A 148 7.62 19.36 -1.39
C PRO A 148 7.33 19.32 -2.90
N GLY A 149 8.23 19.87 -3.73
CA GLY A 149 8.09 19.81 -5.19
C GLY A 149 8.27 18.39 -5.75
N MET A 150 9.15 17.58 -5.17
CA MET A 150 9.30 16.16 -5.55
C MET A 150 8.05 15.37 -5.17
N GLN A 151 7.51 15.58 -3.97
CA GLN A 151 6.26 14.96 -3.55
C GLN A 151 5.11 15.30 -4.52
N ALA A 152 4.98 16.56 -4.93
CA ALA A 152 3.94 16.99 -5.88
C ALA A 152 4.08 16.29 -7.24
N ARG A 153 5.30 16.17 -7.77
CA ARG A 153 5.56 15.43 -9.01
C ARG A 153 5.28 13.92 -8.87
N TYR A 154 5.59 13.35 -7.70
CA TYR A 154 5.26 11.96 -7.44
C TYR A 154 3.76 11.68 -7.52
N VAL A 155 2.91 12.53 -6.93
CA VAL A 155 1.44 12.37 -7.01
C VAL A 155 0.99 12.26 -8.48
N THR A 156 1.53 13.09 -9.36
CA THR A 156 1.24 13.02 -10.80
C THR A 156 1.79 11.75 -11.44
N ARG A 157 3.04 11.37 -11.10
CA ARG A 157 3.68 10.16 -11.64
C ARG A 157 2.94 8.89 -11.20
N GLN A 158 2.56 8.80 -9.93
CA GLN A 158 1.81 7.66 -9.40
C GLN A 158 0.48 7.49 -10.14
N ALA A 159 -0.23 8.58 -10.39
CA ALA A 159 -1.48 8.51 -11.15
C ALA A 159 -1.27 7.96 -12.56
N GLN A 160 -0.23 8.42 -13.28
CA GLN A 160 0.10 7.91 -14.62
C GLN A 160 0.39 6.40 -14.59
N LEU A 161 1.16 5.94 -13.61
CA LEU A 161 1.50 4.53 -13.45
C LEU A 161 0.27 3.67 -13.09
N LEU A 162 -0.64 4.20 -12.27
CA LEU A 162 -1.89 3.51 -11.91
C LEU A 162 -2.90 3.50 -13.06
N ASP A 163 -2.96 4.59 -13.85
CA ASP A 163 -3.77 4.65 -15.08
C ASP A 163 -3.32 3.56 -16.08
N SER A 164 -2.00 3.33 -16.22
CA SER A 164 -1.46 2.33 -17.15
C SER A 164 -1.88 0.88 -16.83
N VAL A 165 -2.29 0.63 -15.59
CA VAL A 165 -2.79 -0.69 -15.13
C VAL A 165 -4.28 -0.67 -14.82
N SER A 166 -4.98 0.39 -15.16
CA SER A 166 -6.42 0.56 -14.90
C SER A 166 -6.79 0.30 -13.42
N ALA A 167 -5.99 0.83 -12.51
CA ALA A 167 -6.20 0.67 -11.08
C ALA A 167 -7.56 1.21 -10.65
N ARG A 168 -8.25 0.47 -9.78
CA ARG A 168 -9.62 0.77 -9.33
C ARG A 168 -9.71 1.92 -8.34
N ALA A 169 -8.65 2.14 -7.55
CA ALA A 169 -8.60 3.19 -6.54
C ALA A 169 -7.16 3.57 -6.24
N LEU A 170 -7.00 4.77 -5.69
CA LEU A 170 -5.76 5.29 -5.15
C LEU A 170 -6.02 5.83 -3.74
N LEU A 171 -5.43 5.21 -2.74
CA LEU A 171 -5.36 5.71 -1.38
C LEU A 171 -3.96 6.26 -1.13
N HIS A 172 -3.91 7.51 -0.68
CA HIS A 172 -2.66 8.14 -0.26
C HIS A 172 -2.50 8.00 1.25
N LEU A 173 -1.34 7.54 1.70
CA LEU A 173 -1.09 7.46 3.13
C LEU A 173 -0.87 8.87 3.69
N LEU A 174 -1.76 9.24 4.57
CA LEU A 174 -1.91 10.46 5.32
C LEU A 174 -2.37 11.68 4.51
N PHE A 175 -3.42 12.30 5.02
CA PHE A 175 -3.84 13.62 4.58
C PHE A 175 -2.93 14.71 5.18
N ALA A 176 -2.65 14.61 6.48
CA ALA A 176 -1.75 15.52 7.20
C ALA A 176 -0.53 14.79 7.76
N ASP A 177 0.60 15.46 7.83
CA ASP A 177 1.76 14.93 8.53
C ASP A 177 1.42 14.69 10.01
N PRO A 178 1.86 13.59 10.61
CA PRO A 178 1.68 13.38 12.03
C PRO A 178 2.56 14.35 12.83
N ASP A 179 2.01 14.91 13.90
CA ASP A 179 2.82 15.62 14.89
C ASP A 179 3.64 14.60 15.70
N MET A 180 4.91 14.44 15.32
CA MET A 180 5.80 13.46 15.92
C MET A 180 6.06 13.69 17.41
N ALA A 181 5.82 14.91 17.93
CA ALA A 181 5.97 15.21 19.35
C ALA A 181 4.87 14.56 20.21
N THR A 182 3.74 14.21 19.62
CA THR A 182 2.61 13.56 20.32
C THR A 182 2.78 12.05 20.48
N PHE A 183 3.76 11.45 19.81
CA PHE A 183 3.99 10.00 19.87
C PHE A 183 4.80 9.62 21.13
N PRO A 184 4.51 8.44 21.73
CA PRO A 184 5.32 7.92 22.81
C PRO A 184 6.78 7.74 22.42
N GLN A 185 7.68 8.05 23.33
CA GLN A 185 9.12 7.91 23.12
C GLN A 185 9.66 6.62 23.76
N PRO A 186 10.67 5.95 23.18
CA PRO A 186 11.29 6.26 21.88
C PRO A 186 10.38 5.95 20.71
N LEU A 187 10.51 6.72 19.61
CA LEU A 187 9.77 6.45 18.38
C LEU A 187 10.16 5.09 17.76
N PRO A 188 9.23 4.35 17.16
CA PRO A 188 9.57 3.23 16.31
C PRO A 188 10.58 3.66 15.23
N PRO A 189 11.65 2.87 14.98
CA PRO A 189 12.78 3.31 14.12
C PRO A 189 12.40 3.71 12.70
N ASN A 190 11.34 3.13 12.14
CA ASN A 190 10.86 3.40 10.80
C ASN A 190 9.78 4.50 10.72
N LEU A 191 9.20 4.92 11.85
CA LEU A 191 8.13 5.92 11.85
C LEU A 191 8.57 7.27 11.24
N PRO A 192 9.78 7.79 11.50
CA PRO A 192 10.25 9.03 10.87
C PRO A 192 10.27 8.99 9.34
N LEU A 193 10.40 7.81 8.73
CA LEU A 193 10.38 7.67 7.26
C LEU A 193 9.05 8.16 6.66
N PHE A 194 7.96 8.06 7.41
CA PHE A 194 6.61 8.41 6.99
C PHE A 194 6.10 9.74 7.56
N ALA A 195 6.95 10.47 8.29
CA ALA A 195 6.55 11.67 9.02
C ALA A 195 6.20 12.87 8.13
N SER A 196 6.62 12.86 6.84
CA SER A 196 6.43 13.98 5.92
C SER A 196 5.79 13.59 4.60
N ILE A 197 4.93 12.55 4.60
CA ILE A 197 4.23 12.08 3.39
C ILE A 197 2.83 12.65 3.24
N GLY A 198 2.29 13.36 4.23
CA GLY A 198 0.99 14.01 4.17
C GLY A 198 0.90 15.03 3.01
N LEU A 199 -0.32 15.29 2.57
CA LEU A 199 -0.64 16.33 1.58
C LEU A 199 -0.65 17.73 2.21
N THR A 200 -0.75 17.79 3.54
CA THR A 200 -0.60 18.99 4.38
C THR A 200 0.47 18.74 5.44
N ASP A 201 0.95 19.79 6.09
CA ASP A 201 1.74 19.65 7.30
C ASP A 201 0.85 19.27 8.52
N SER A 202 1.46 19.16 9.70
CA SER A 202 0.75 18.81 10.94
C SER A 202 -0.22 19.90 11.44
N GLU A 203 -0.11 21.11 10.92
CA GLU A 203 -1.01 22.24 11.20
C GLU A 203 -2.08 22.41 10.11
N PHE A 204 -2.19 21.45 9.19
CA PHE A 204 -3.08 21.44 8.03
C PHE A 204 -2.79 22.53 6.99
N ASN A 205 -1.60 23.14 6.99
CA ASN A 205 -1.19 24.00 5.89
C ASN A 205 -0.95 23.15 4.63
N PRO A 206 -1.47 23.55 3.46
CA PRO A 206 -1.37 22.75 2.25
C PRO A 206 0.06 22.71 1.72
N LYS A 207 0.51 21.52 1.33
CA LYS A 207 1.73 21.34 0.55
C LYS A 207 1.43 21.40 -0.95
N PRO A 208 2.42 21.64 -1.83
CA PRO A 208 2.22 21.62 -3.28
C PRO A 208 1.58 20.32 -3.81
N SER A 209 1.80 19.19 -3.12
CA SER A 209 1.22 17.90 -3.45
C SER A 209 -0.31 17.86 -3.33
N LEU A 210 -0.91 18.68 -2.44
CA LEU A 210 -2.36 18.78 -2.34
C LEU A 210 -2.99 19.33 -3.63
N ALA A 211 -2.38 20.34 -4.26
CA ALA A 211 -2.87 20.84 -5.53
C ALA A 211 -2.77 19.79 -6.65
N SER A 212 -1.71 18.97 -6.67
CA SER A 212 -1.60 17.84 -7.60
C SER A 212 -2.68 16.79 -7.34
N TRP A 213 -2.95 16.48 -6.07
CA TRP A 213 -4.01 15.56 -5.65
C TRP A 213 -5.40 16.05 -6.07
N ASP A 214 -5.73 17.32 -5.82
CA ASP A 214 -6.99 17.93 -6.24
C ASP A 214 -7.18 17.91 -7.76
N ALA A 215 -6.09 18.09 -8.51
CA ALA A 215 -6.13 18.00 -9.97
C ALA A 215 -6.50 16.59 -10.46
N LEU A 216 -6.07 15.54 -9.76
CA LEU A 216 -6.47 14.16 -10.09
C LEU A 216 -7.97 13.94 -9.92
N HIS A 217 -8.57 14.48 -8.86
CA HIS A 217 -9.98 14.30 -8.54
C HIS A 217 -10.92 15.16 -9.42
N ARG A 218 -10.38 16.12 -10.18
CA ARG A 218 -11.13 16.89 -11.19
C ARG A 218 -11.16 16.20 -12.55
N ARG A 219 -10.42 15.12 -12.75
CA ARG A 219 -10.46 14.34 -13.99
C ARG A 219 -11.84 13.67 -14.13
N ARG A 220 -12.31 13.53 -15.37
CA ARG A 220 -13.47 12.68 -15.62
C ARG A 220 -13.11 11.23 -15.30
N LEU A 221 -13.97 10.56 -14.55
CA LEU A 221 -13.93 9.11 -14.45
C LEU A 221 -14.29 8.54 -15.82
N LEU A 222 -13.43 7.69 -16.36
CA LEU A 222 -13.62 7.02 -17.65
C LEU A 222 -14.46 5.74 -17.45
#